data_cb617d512f4971f9855a6c30fb0ed85f
#
_entry.id   cb617d512f4971f9855a6c30fb0ed85f
#
_cell.length_a   1.000
_cell.length_b   1.000
_cell.length_c   1.000
_cell.angle_alpha   90.00
_cell.angle_beta   90.00
_cell.angle_gamma   90.00
#
_symmetry.space_group_name_H-M   'P 1'
#
loop_
_entity.id
_entity.type
_entity.pdbx_description
1 polymer ?
#
loop_
_entity_poly.entity_id
_entity_poly.type
_entity_poly.pdbx_seq_one_letter_code
_entity_poly.pdbx_strand_id
1 'polypeptide(L)'
;DKAPKKPRKLKPVWTEDGLVLFWTAPKGKGWKDEAHKYVVYRFDKGEKVNTNSESHIIAITSDTFLKLPYNDGKKKYTYVVTALDRMSNESKAVKKKIKL
;
A
#
# COMPACT_ATOMS: atom_id res chain seq x y z
N ASP A 1 -19.71 0.23 -11.39
CA ASP A 1 -18.77 1.27 -10.98
C ASP A 1 -17.35 0.80 -11.14
N LYS A 2 -16.54 1.66 -11.71
CA LYS A 2 -15.13 1.34 -11.92
C LYS A 2 -14.33 1.61 -10.65
N ALA A 3 -13.45 0.68 -10.31
CA ALA A 3 -12.49 0.90 -9.25
C ALA A 3 -11.51 2.01 -9.65
N PRO A 4 -10.89 2.71 -8.68
CA PRO A 4 -9.86 3.70 -8.99
C PRO A 4 -8.64 3.02 -9.61
N LYS A 5 -7.77 3.81 -10.20
CA LYS A 5 -6.50 3.30 -10.69
C LYS A 5 -5.60 2.95 -9.51
N LYS A 6 -4.66 2.03 -9.73
CA LYS A 6 -3.73 1.63 -8.67
C LYS A 6 -2.78 2.76 -8.29
N PRO A 7 -2.31 2.82 -7.04
CA PRO A 7 -1.25 3.74 -6.65
C PRO A 7 0.02 3.49 -7.46
N ARG A 8 0.93 4.46 -7.48
CA ARG A 8 2.14 4.40 -8.29
C ARG A 8 3.39 4.63 -7.45
N LYS A 9 4.53 4.21 -7.97
CA LYS A 9 5.85 4.51 -7.40
C LYS A 9 5.98 4.12 -5.93
N LEU A 10 5.53 2.92 -5.60
CA LEU A 10 5.68 2.39 -4.25
C LEU A 10 7.16 2.15 -3.96
N LYS A 11 7.69 2.80 -2.92
CA LYS A 11 9.09 2.68 -2.56
C LYS A 11 9.33 2.87 -1.08
N PRO A 12 10.30 2.16 -0.50
CA PRO A 12 10.73 2.41 0.87
C PRO A 12 11.77 3.53 0.90
N VAL A 13 11.71 4.35 1.96
CA VAL A 13 12.71 5.40 2.20
C VAL A 13 13.14 5.34 3.66
N TRP A 14 14.43 5.24 3.92
CA TRP A 14 14.96 5.32 5.26
C TRP A 14 14.99 6.76 5.74
N THR A 15 14.44 7.00 6.92
CA THR A 15 14.42 8.32 7.55
C THR A 15 15.06 8.21 8.95
N GLU A 16 15.21 9.33 9.64
CA GLU A 16 15.70 9.34 11.01
C GLU A 16 14.81 8.53 11.96
N ASP A 17 13.52 8.45 11.63
CA ASP A 17 12.53 7.72 12.44
C ASP A 17 12.37 6.27 12.03
N GLY A 18 13.14 5.81 11.04
CA GLY A 18 13.07 4.45 10.52
C GLY A 18 12.62 4.40 9.08
N LEU A 19 12.12 3.26 8.68
CA LEU A 19 11.68 3.03 7.30
C LEU A 19 10.26 3.56 7.09
N VAL A 20 10.09 4.36 6.05
CA VAL A 20 8.77 4.88 5.65
C VAL A 20 8.48 4.38 4.24
N LEU A 21 7.29 3.82 4.07
CA LEU A 21 6.81 3.38 2.78
C LEU A 21 6.05 4.53 2.12
N PHE A 22 6.48 4.92 0.93
CA PHE A 22 5.84 6.00 0.16
C PHE A 22 5.24 5.48 -1.13
N TRP A 23 4.16 6.10 -1.54
CA TRP A 23 3.57 5.86 -2.85
C TRP A 23 3.00 7.17 -3.40
N THR A 24 2.62 7.14 -4.67
CA THR A 24 2.04 8.31 -5.33
C THR A 24 0.57 8.01 -5.62
N ALA A 25 -0.28 9.01 -5.42
CA ALA A 25 -1.70 8.87 -5.73
C ALA A 25 -1.89 8.49 -7.20
N PRO A 26 -2.90 7.66 -7.51
CA PRO A 26 -3.18 7.30 -8.90
C PRO A 26 -3.59 8.53 -9.70
N LYS A 27 -3.27 8.51 -10.99
CA LYS A 27 -3.77 9.54 -11.89
C LYS A 27 -5.26 9.36 -12.09
N GLY A 28 -6.03 10.41 -11.82
CA GLY A 28 -7.47 10.40 -12.03
C GLY A 28 -7.93 11.68 -12.68
N LYS A 29 -9.05 11.62 -13.37
CA LYS A 29 -9.68 12.80 -13.97
C LYS A 29 -10.93 13.11 -13.16
N GLY A 30 -10.86 14.09 -12.28
CA GLY A 30 -11.97 14.50 -11.47
C GLY A 30 -12.18 13.65 -10.23
N TRP A 31 -13.14 14.04 -9.42
CA TRP A 31 -13.34 13.45 -8.09
C TRP A 31 -13.76 11.98 -8.07
N LYS A 32 -14.38 11.50 -9.16
CA LYS A 32 -14.83 10.10 -9.24
C LYS A 32 -13.68 9.12 -9.31
N ASP A 33 -12.54 9.55 -9.84
CA ASP A 33 -11.37 8.71 -10.01
C ASP A 33 -10.33 8.91 -8.92
N GLU A 34 -10.59 9.84 -7.99
CA GLU A 34 -9.65 10.11 -6.92
C GLU A 34 -9.68 9.03 -5.86
N ALA A 35 -8.51 8.65 -5.41
CA ALA A 35 -8.42 7.74 -4.28
C ALA A 35 -8.87 8.47 -3.01
N HIS A 36 -9.75 7.84 -2.26
CA HIS A 36 -10.22 8.38 -0.98
C HIS A 36 -9.34 7.89 0.17
N LYS A 37 -8.98 6.61 0.12
CA LYS A 37 -8.11 5.97 1.11
C LYS A 37 -7.22 4.95 0.43
N TYR A 38 -6.21 4.49 1.16
CA TYR A 38 -5.32 3.43 0.72
C TYR A 38 -5.34 2.31 1.74
N VAL A 39 -5.25 1.07 1.24
CA VAL A 39 -5.14 -0.11 2.09
C VAL A 39 -3.74 -0.66 1.91
N VAL A 40 -3.04 -0.86 3.01
CA VAL A 40 -1.68 -1.41 3.00
C VAL A 40 -1.71 -2.81 3.58
N TYR A 41 -1.19 -3.76 2.82
CA TYR A 41 -1.11 -5.16 3.20
C TYR A 41 0.37 -5.54 3.38
N ARG A 42 0.61 -6.54 4.23
CA ARG A 42 1.94 -7.13 4.40
C ARG A 42 1.83 -8.63 4.31
N PHE A 43 2.64 -9.21 3.43
CA PHE A 43 2.73 -10.65 3.25
C PHE A 43 4.14 -11.12 3.57
N ASP A 44 4.27 -12.24 4.26
CA ASP A 44 5.57 -12.83 4.55
C ASP A 44 6.21 -13.39 3.27
N LYS A 45 7.52 -13.59 3.33
CA LYS A 45 8.25 -14.20 2.21
C LYS A 45 7.63 -15.55 1.86
N GLY A 46 7.30 -15.72 0.59
CA GLY A 46 6.71 -16.94 0.09
C GLY A 46 5.20 -17.03 0.15
N GLU A 47 4.55 -16.09 0.85
CA GLU A 47 3.08 -16.03 0.83
C GLU A 47 2.58 -15.50 -0.51
N LYS A 48 1.48 -16.06 -0.97
CA LYS A 48 0.82 -15.57 -2.19
C LYS A 48 0.07 -14.28 -1.87
N VAL A 49 0.33 -13.24 -2.66
CA VAL A 49 -0.35 -11.95 -2.49
C VAL A 49 -1.84 -12.09 -2.84
N ASN A 50 -2.69 -11.70 -1.91
CA ASN A 50 -4.14 -11.78 -2.09
C ASN A 50 -4.80 -10.59 -1.38
N THR A 51 -5.33 -9.65 -2.15
CA THR A 51 -5.98 -8.46 -1.60
C THR A 51 -7.36 -8.72 -1.03
N ASN A 52 -7.83 -9.96 -1.08
CA ASN A 52 -9.04 -10.37 -0.37
C ASN A 52 -8.76 -10.86 1.05
N SER A 53 -7.50 -10.88 1.46
CA SER A 53 -7.10 -11.38 2.78
C SER A 53 -7.05 -10.23 3.78
N GLU A 54 -8.14 -10.02 4.49
CA GLU A 54 -8.23 -8.96 5.50
C GLU A 54 -7.21 -9.13 6.63
N SER A 55 -6.82 -10.34 6.93
CA SER A 55 -5.85 -10.61 8.00
C SER A 55 -4.46 -10.08 7.70
N HIS A 56 -4.17 -9.74 6.47
CA HIS A 56 -2.88 -9.16 6.06
C HIS A 56 -2.89 -7.63 6.01
N ILE A 57 -4.02 -7.00 6.27
CA ILE A 57 -4.11 -5.53 6.29
C ILE A 57 -3.39 -5.01 7.54
N ILE A 58 -2.43 -4.11 7.33
CA ILE A 58 -1.71 -3.47 8.43
C ILE A 58 -2.12 -2.03 8.65
N ALA A 59 -2.71 -1.39 7.65
CA ALA A 59 -3.18 -0.01 7.79
C ALA A 59 -4.18 0.35 6.70
N ILE A 60 -5.08 1.26 7.04
CA ILE A 60 -5.95 1.94 6.08
C ILE A 60 -5.76 3.43 6.37
N THR A 61 -5.32 4.18 5.38
CA THR A 61 -4.93 5.58 5.58
C THR A 61 -5.33 6.44 4.39
N SER A 62 -5.56 7.72 4.64
CA SER A 62 -5.74 8.71 3.57
C SER A 62 -4.42 9.34 3.12
N ASP A 63 -3.33 9.05 3.81
CA ASP A 63 -2.01 9.55 3.47
C ASP A 63 -1.36 8.71 2.38
N THR A 64 -0.34 9.26 1.71
CA THR A 64 0.44 8.55 0.69
C THR A 64 1.75 8.00 1.26
N PHE A 65 1.78 7.77 2.55
CA PHE A 65 2.94 7.17 3.22
C PHE A 65 2.48 6.39 4.44
N LEU A 66 3.33 5.47 4.88
CA LEU A 66 3.12 4.70 6.10
C LEU A 66 4.47 4.43 6.75
N LYS A 67 4.59 4.82 8.03
CA LYS A 67 5.76 4.52 8.82
C LYS A 67 5.76 3.03 9.17
N LEU A 68 6.84 2.34 8.85
CA LEU A 68 6.96 0.92 9.16
C LEU A 68 7.64 0.73 10.51
N PRO A 69 7.30 -0.32 11.26
CA PRO A 69 7.97 -0.58 12.52
C PRO A 69 9.44 -0.93 12.29
N TYR A 70 10.28 -0.54 13.24
CA TYR A 70 11.70 -0.89 13.18
C TYR A 70 11.86 -2.40 13.20
N ASN A 71 12.81 -2.90 12.39
CA ASN A 71 13.15 -4.31 12.35
C ASN A 71 14.66 -4.43 12.11
N ASP A 72 15.23 -5.57 12.43
CA ASP A 72 16.67 -5.81 12.34
C ASP A 72 17.15 -6.17 10.93
N GLY A 73 16.29 -6.09 9.95
CA GLY A 73 16.64 -6.37 8.56
C GLY A 73 16.75 -7.85 8.20
N LYS A 74 16.29 -8.71 9.06
CA LYS A 74 16.42 -10.17 8.85
C LYS A 74 15.22 -10.79 8.14
N LYS A 75 14.11 -10.08 8.05
CA LYS A 75 12.90 -10.61 7.42
C LYS A 75 12.57 -9.85 6.15
N LYS A 76 12.13 -10.58 5.15
CA LYS A 76 11.61 -10.00 3.91
C LYS A 76 10.09 -10.07 3.91
N TYR A 77 9.47 -8.95 3.53
CA TYR A 77 8.03 -8.87 3.38
C TYR A 77 7.69 -8.34 2.00
N THR A 78 6.51 -8.68 1.53
CA THR A 78 5.93 -8.03 0.35
C THR A 78 4.87 -7.06 0.86
N TYR A 79 5.09 -5.77 0.61
CA TYR A 79 4.09 -4.75 0.91
C TYR A 79 3.26 -4.48 -0.32
N VAL A 80 1.97 -4.36 -0.11
CA VAL A 80 0.99 -4.19 -1.18
C VAL A 80 0.11 -3.01 -0.82
N VAL A 81 -0.09 -2.11 -1.77
CA VAL A 81 -0.95 -0.95 -1.57
C VAL A 81 -2.02 -0.91 -2.64
N THR A 82 -3.25 -0.73 -2.22
CA THR A 82 -4.38 -0.51 -3.12
C THR A 82 -5.01 0.84 -2.80
N ALA A 83 -5.80 1.36 -3.72
CA ALA A 83 -6.56 2.59 -3.51
C ALA A 83 -8.05 2.26 -3.38
N LEU A 84 -8.73 2.97 -2.50
CA LEU A 84 -10.18 2.90 -2.36
C LEU A 84 -10.79 4.22 -2.80
N ASP A 85 -11.88 4.15 -3.56
CA ASP A 85 -12.67 5.34 -3.86
C ASP A 85 -13.70 5.57 -2.74
N ARG A 86 -14.57 6.57 -2.92
CA ARG A 86 -15.59 6.90 -1.92
C ARG A 86 -16.62 5.80 -1.71
N MET A 87 -16.77 4.92 -2.70
CA MET A 87 -17.71 3.81 -2.65
C MET A 87 -17.04 2.53 -2.15
N SER A 88 -15.78 2.64 -1.68
CA SER A 88 -14.97 1.52 -1.21
C SER A 88 -14.65 0.49 -2.27
N ASN A 89 -14.63 0.89 -3.54
CA ASN A 89 -14.13 0.02 -4.61
C ASN A 89 -12.60 0.02 -4.55
N GLU A 90 -12.02 -1.17 -4.49
CA GLU A 90 -10.58 -1.34 -4.36
C GLU A 90 -9.92 -1.47 -5.73
N SER A 91 -8.81 -0.74 -5.92
CA SER A 91 -8.04 -0.78 -7.16
C SER A 91 -7.21 -2.06 -7.26
N LYS A 92 -6.57 -2.25 -8.41
CA LYS A 92 -5.50 -3.23 -8.52
C LYS A 92 -4.35 -2.81 -7.59
N ALA A 93 -3.52 -3.76 -7.23
CA ALA A 93 -2.46 -3.56 -6.26
C ALA A 93 -1.15 -3.15 -6.91
N VAL A 94 -0.38 -2.33 -6.18
CA VAL A 94 1.05 -2.16 -6.44
C VAL A 94 1.80 -2.89 -5.33
N LYS A 95 2.90 -3.56 -5.67
CA LYS A 95 3.66 -4.40 -4.75
C LYS A 95 5.13 -4.02 -4.72
N LYS A 96 5.76 -4.22 -3.56
CA LYS A 96 7.21 -4.04 -3.40
C LYS A 96 7.71 -5.01 -2.33
N LYS A 97 8.74 -5.76 -2.66
CA LYS A 97 9.43 -6.62 -1.69
C LYS A 97 10.43 -5.76 -0.93
N ILE A 98 10.36 -5.81 0.38
CA ILE A 98 11.20 -4.99 1.26
C ILE A 98 11.79 -5.86 2.35
N LYS A 99 13.07 -5.71 2.58
CA LYS A 99 13.77 -6.39 3.68
C LYS A 99 13.86 -5.42 4.86
N LEU A 100 13.26 -5.81 5.95
CA LEU A 100 13.31 -5.03 7.18
C LEU A 100 14.27 -5.62 8.19
#